data_4041d6fb1e3a956651e884a5a65ba1b7
#
_entry.id   4041d6fb1e3a956651e884a5a65ba1b7
#
_cell.length_a   1.000
_cell.length_b   1.000
_cell.length_c   1.000
_cell.angle_alpha   90.00
_cell.angle_beta   90.00
_cell.angle_gamma   90.00
#
_symmetry.space_group_name_H-M   'P 1'
#
loop_
_entity.id
_entity.type
_entity.pdbx_description
1 polymer ?
#
loop_
_entity_poly.entity_id
_entity_poly.type
_entity_poly.pdbx_seq_one_letter_code
_entity_poly.pdbx_strand_id
1 'polypeptide(L)'
;ENIEHDQKIRVGHQRHDTVEANSYSEFKAEEHRTTHAERKVEIRASDHLTVANDQHLKIASGQFVEAGQEIHLSSGLKVVLEAGAELTLKGGGSFLKLDASGVTLSGANVRVNSGGSPGSGSGAAPLLPGPLRQADSDKAGALLTPAQINTLKRNAPFCEECEKCKDGACDL
;
A
#
# COMPACT_ATOMS: atom_id res chain seq x y z
N GLU A 1 -19.06 -2.49 -10.18
CA GLU A 1 -20.02 -3.15 -9.27
C GLU A 1 -20.30 -2.21 -8.10
N ASN A 2 -21.55 -1.88 -7.84
CA ASN A 2 -21.97 -1.11 -6.67
C ASN A 2 -22.70 -2.04 -5.70
N ILE A 3 -22.12 -2.21 -4.50
CA ILE A 3 -22.67 -3.09 -3.45
C ILE A 3 -23.15 -2.20 -2.32
N GLU A 4 -24.46 -2.14 -2.09
CA GLU A 4 -25.08 -1.27 -1.08
C GLU A 4 -25.00 -1.84 0.35
N HIS A 5 -24.74 -3.16 0.48
CA HIS A 5 -24.67 -3.86 1.75
C HIS A 5 -23.37 -4.66 1.88
N ASP A 6 -23.41 -5.80 2.53
CA ASP A 6 -22.23 -6.61 2.81
C ASP A 6 -21.78 -7.44 1.60
N GLN A 7 -20.47 -7.46 1.35
CA GLN A 7 -19.84 -8.40 0.44
C GLN A 7 -19.02 -9.41 1.22
N LYS A 8 -19.27 -10.72 1.04
CA LYS A 8 -18.49 -11.81 1.61
C LYS A 8 -17.90 -12.67 0.50
N ILE A 9 -16.58 -12.68 0.40
CA ILE A 9 -15.86 -13.49 -0.58
C ILE A 9 -15.08 -14.58 0.17
N ARG A 10 -15.36 -15.85 -0.13
CA ARG A 10 -14.61 -17.01 0.36
C ARG A 10 -13.95 -17.71 -0.81
N VAL A 11 -12.62 -17.71 -0.83
CA VAL A 11 -11.84 -18.40 -1.86
C VAL A 11 -11.25 -19.67 -1.24
N GLY A 12 -11.67 -20.85 -1.73
CA GLY A 12 -11.25 -22.14 -1.19
C GLY A 12 -9.82 -22.55 -1.57
N HIS A 13 -9.27 -21.95 -2.62
CA HIS A 13 -7.93 -22.21 -3.12
C HIS A 13 -7.14 -20.92 -3.27
N GLN A 14 -6.69 -20.60 -4.46
CA GLN A 14 -5.88 -19.41 -4.74
C GLN A 14 -6.73 -18.28 -5.33
N ARG A 15 -6.37 -17.06 -5.01
CA ARG A 15 -6.88 -15.85 -5.65
C ARG A 15 -5.72 -15.10 -6.27
N HIS A 16 -5.83 -14.78 -7.55
CA HIS A 16 -4.88 -13.96 -8.28
C HIS A 16 -5.59 -12.70 -8.76
N ASP A 17 -5.11 -11.54 -8.33
CA ASP A 17 -5.62 -10.25 -8.78
C ASP A 17 -4.51 -9.55 -9.58
N THR A 18 -4.81 -9.15 -10.81
CA THR A 18 -3.92 -8.36 -11.65
C THR A 18 -4.60 -7.06 -12.01
N VAL A 19 -3.94 -5.95 -11.71
CA VAL A 19 -4.41 -4.61 -12.05
C VAL A 19 -3.38 -3.99 -12.99
N GLU A 20 -3.74 -3.78 -14.25
CA GLU A 20 -2.83 -3.27 -15.29
C GLU A 20 -2.59 -1.76 -15.19
N ALA A 21 -3.43 -1.06 -14.45
CA ALA A 21 -3.33 0.37 -14.24
C ALA A 21 -3.29 0.70 -12.74
N ASN A 22 -3.77 1.87 -12.32
CA ASN A 22 -3.78 2.26 -10.93
C ASN A 22 -4.90 1.56 -10.16
N SER A 23 -4.61 1.15 -8.93
CA SER A 23 -5.60 0.65 -7.96
C SER A 23 -5.76 1.65 -6.83
N TYR A 24 -6.99 1.95 -6.46
CA TYR A 24 -7.34 2.85 -5.37
C TYR A 24 -8.25 2.11 -4.39
N SER A 25 -7.93 2.21 -3.10
CA SER A 25 -8.74 1.64 -2.02
C SER A 25 -8.90 2.69 -0.91
N GLU A 26 -10.12 2.92 -0.46
CA GLU A 26 -10.43 3.79 0.67
C GLU A 26 -11.29 3.02 1.66
N PHE A 27 -10.83 2.93 2.91
CA PHE A 27 -11.57 2.37 4.02
C PHE A 27 -12.01 3.51 4.92
N LYS A 28 -13.31 3.81 4.94
CA LYS A 28 -13.88 4.92 5.74
C LYS A 28 -14.02 4.58 7.22
N ALA A 29 -13.80 3.32 7.58
CA ALA A 29 -13.78 2.80 8.93
C ALA A 29 -12.49 2.00 9.16
N GLU A 30 -12.54 0.88 9.83
CA GLU A 30 -11.38 0.06 10.15
C GLU A 30 -11.06 -0.96 9.04
N GLU A 31 -9.79 -1.18 8.77
CA GLU A 31 -9.31 -2.31 7.98
C GLU A 31 -8.71 -3.37 8.90
N HIS A 32 -9.26 -4.60 8.88
CA HIS A 32 -8.71 -5.74 9.59
C HIS A 32 -8.07 -6.73 8.62
N ARG A 33 -6.77 -6.98 8.81
CA ARG A 33 -6.02 -7.91 7.97
C ARG A 33 -5.21 -8.89 8.82
N THR A 34 -5.44 -10.19 8.64
CA THR A 34 -4.68 -11.26 9.27
C THR A 34 -4.03 -12.15 8.22
N THR A 35 -2.74 -12.41 8.36
CA THR A 35 -2.00 -13.35 7.51
C THR A 35 -1.37 -14.41 8.41
N HIS A 36 -1.77 -15.68 8.24
CA HIS A 36 -1.31 -16.79 9.09
C HIS A 36 0.05 -17.36 8.70
N ALA A 37 0.57 -16.99 7.53
CA ALA A 37 1.88 -17.45 7.03
C ALA A 37 2.74 -16.25 6.64
N GLU A 38 3.55 -16.36 5.60
CA GLU A 38 4.38 -15.26 5.12
C GLU A 38 3.58 -14.24 4.34
N ARG A 39 3.95 -12.97 4.49
CA ARG A 39 3.56 -11.88 3.62
C ARG A 39 4.80 -11.35 2.92
N LYS A 40 4.81 -11.39 1.59
CA LYS A 40 5.87 -10.82 0.75
C LYS A 40 5.34 -9.61 0.01
N VAL A 41 6.07 -8.51 0.08
CA VAL A 41 5.74 -7.25 -0.62
C VAL A 41 6.99 -6.77 -1.32
N GLU A 42 6.90 -6.52 -2.63
CA GLU A 42 7.95 -5.90 -3.43
C GLU A 42 7.39 -4.59 -4.00
N ILE A 43 8.07 -3.48 -3.76
CA ILE A 43 7.74 -2.17 -4.31
C ILE A 43 8.93 -1.69 -5.12
N ARG A 44 8.76 -1.61 -6.44
CA ARG A 44 9.86 -1.28 -7.37
C ARG A 44 10.11 0.20 -7.55
N ALA A 45 9.37 1.02 -6.82
CA ALA A 45 9.55 2.47 -6.77
C ALA A 45 9.57 2.93 -5.31
N SER A 46 8.84 3.94 -4.94
CA SER A 46 8.80 4.48 -3.58
C SER A 46 7.59 3.95 -2.81
N ASP A 47 7.77 3.69 -1.52
CA ASP A 47 6.70 3.44 -0.57
C ASP A 47 6.50 4.66 0.33
N HIS A 48 5.27 5.16 0.43
CA HIS A 48 4.92 6.33 1.24
C HIS A 48 3.89 5.95 2.28
N LEU A 49 4.26 6.01 3.54
CA LEU A 49 3.37 5.73 4.67
C LEU A 49 3.22 6.99 5.53
N THR A 50 1.99 7.46 5.72
CA THR A 50 1.64 8.52 6.67
C THR A 50 0.66 7.98 7.69
N VAL A 51 0.99 8.10 8.98
CA VAL A 51 0.15 7.70 10.10
C VAL A 51 -0.12 8.95 10.95
N ALA A 52 -1.40 9.28 11.13
CA ALA A 52 -1.78 10.52 11.82
C ALA A 52 -1.50 10.50 13.33
N ASN A 53 -1.60 9.33 13.95
CA ASN A 53 -1.39 9.15 15.39
C ASN A 53 -0.22 8.22 15.65
N ASP A 54 -0.47 7.00 16.12
CA ASP A 54 0.55 6.08 16.58
C ASP A 54 0.76 4.92 15.58
N GLN A 55 2.01 4.54 15.37
CA GLN A 55 2.37 3.31 14.70
C GLN A 55 3.01 2.34 15.69
N HIS A 56 2.36 1.19 15.92
CA HIS A 56 2.89 0.13 16.76
C HIS A 56 3.45 -1.02 15.91
N LEU A 57 4.73 -1.31 16.09
CA LEU A 57 5.41 -2.43 15.43
C LEU A 57 5.98 -3.36 16.50
N LYS A 58 5.49 -4.61 16.55
CA LYS A 58 5.98 -5.66 17.44
C LYS A 58 6.45 -6.86 16.63
N ILE A 59 7.73 -7.20 16.76
CA ILE A 59 8.36 -8.29 16.03
C ILE A 59 8.97 -9.25 17.06
N ALA A 60 8.60 -10.53 16.97
CA ALA A 60 9.01 -11.52 17.98
C ALA A 60 10.49 -11.92 17.88
N SER A 61 11.10 -11.83 16.69
CA SER A 61 12.46 -12.26 16.46
C SER A 61 13.38 -11.10 16.05
N GLY A 62 13.51 -10.79 14.79
CA GLY A 62 14.44 -9.78 14.30
C GLY A 62 13.78 -8.77 13.37
N GLN A 63 14.20 -7.52 13.45
CA GLN A 63 13.90 -6.47 12.48
C GLN A 63 15.20 -6.08 11.79
N PHE A 64 15.23 -6.20 10.47
CA PHE A 64 16.37 -5.84 9.64
C PHE A 64 15.97 -4.67 8.74
N VAL A 65 16.71 -3.56 8.86
CA VAL A 65 16.50 -2.35 8.08
C VAL A 65 17.80 -1.95 7.43
N GLU A 66 17.81 -1.85 6.11
CA GLU A 66 18.98 -1.46 5.32
C GLU A 66 18.56 -0.39 4.32
N ALA A 67 19.35 0.67 4.19
CA ALA A 67 19.19 1.71 3.18
C ALA A 67 20.54 1.99 2.50
N GLY A 68 20.51 2.18 1.20
CA GLY A 68 21.73 2.41 0.42
C GLY A 68 22.39 3.76 0.69
N GLN A 69 21.66 4.72 1.20
CA GLN A 69 22.17 6.09 1.45
C GLN A 69 21.97 6.56 2.89
N GLU A 70 20.74 6.57 3.39
CA GLU A 70 20.42 7.20 4.66
C GLU A 70 19.28 6.49 5.38
N ILE A 71 19.42 6.30 6.69
CA ILE A 71 18.32 6.01 7.62
C ILE A 71 18.23 7.19 8.55
N HIS A 72 17.16 7.99 8.44
CA HIS A 72 16.90 9.15 9.27
C HIS A 72 15.82 8.86 10.30
N LEU A 73 16.19 8.87 11.59
CA LEU A 73 15.29 8.73 12.71
C LEU A 73 15.25 10.06 13.47
N SER A 74 14.08 10.71 13.48
CA SER A 74 13.89 11.99 14.16
C SER A 74 12.67 11.96 15.09
N SER A 75 12.78 12.57 16.24
CA SER A 75 11.70 12.73 17.20
C SER A 75 11.71 14.15 17.76
N GLY A 76 10.52 14.75 17.92
CA GLY A 76 10.39 16.09 18.49
C GLY A 76 10.71 16.15 20.00
N LEU A 77 10.65 15.01 20.71
CA LEU A 77 10.87 14.99 22.17
C LEU A 77 11.93 13.98 22.61
N LYS A 78 11.78 12.71 22.26
CA LYS A 78 12.63 11.67 22.82
C LYS A 78 12.82 10.50 21.87
N VAL A 79 14.07 10.01 21.76
CA VAL A 79 14.42 8.72 21.16
C VAL A 79 14.99 7.84 22.27
N VAL A 80 14.47 6.63 22.41
CA VAL A 80 15.01 5.61 23.33
C VAL A 80 15.49 4.44 22.51
N LEU A 81 16.75 4.06 22.69
CA LEU A 81 17.35 2.87 22.13
C LEU A 81 17.76 1.98 23.28
N GLU A 82 17.12 0.81 23.40
CA GLU A 82 17.33 -0.12 24.50
C GLU A 82 17.65 -1.51 23.96
N ALA A 83 18.66 -2.13 24.52
CA ALA A 83 19.07 -3.48 24.20
C ALA A 83 19.34 -4.27 25.48
N GLY A 84 18.84 -5.51 25.55
CA GLY A 84 19.01 -6.34 26.75
C GLY A 84 20.44 -6.81 27.00
N ALA A 85 21.27 -6.92 25.98
CA ALA A 85 22.65 -7.42 26.10
C ALA A 85 23.69 -6.43 25.56
N GLU A 86 23.53 -5.95 24.34
CA GLU A 86 24.51 -5.07 23.71
C GLU A 86 23.82 -4.06 22.79
N LEU A 87 24.23 -2.79 22.88
CA LEU A 87 23.95 -1.74 21.92
C LEU A 87 25.26 -1.29 21.28
N THR A 88 25.37 -1.40 19.97
CA THR A 88 26.52 -0.92 19.20
C THR A 88 26.12 0.12 18.17
N LEU A 89 26.75 1.30 18.21
CA LEU A 89 26.67 2.34 17.19
C LEU A 89 28.03 2.43 16.49
N LYS A 90 28.05 2.17 15.18
CA LYS A 90 29.29 2.10 14.39
C LYS A 90 29.22 3.05 13.18
N GLY A 91 30.29 3.76 12.94
CA GLY A 91 30.43 4.62 11.78
C GLY A 91 31.90 4.95 11.47
N GLY A 92 32.30 4.91 10.20
CA GLY A 92 33.63 5.35 9.75
C GLY A 92 34.83 4.71 10.47
N GLY A 93 34.73 3.46 10.89
CA GLY A 93 35.79 2.76 11.66
C GLY A 93 35.78 3.03 13.16
N SER A 94 34.95 3.95 13.64
CA SER A 94 34.76 4.24 15.06
C SER A 94 33.46 3.62 15.57
N PHE A 95 33.39 3.36 16.88
CA PHE A 95 32.15 2.82 17.48
C PHE A 95 31.95 3.25 18.93
N LEU A 96 30.72 3.23 19.36
CA LEU A 96 30.27 3.24 20.73
C LEU A 96 29.59 1.89 21.02
N LYS A 97 30.01 1.20 22.07
CA LYS A 97 29.38 -0.06 22.52
C LYS A 97 29.03 0.07 24.00
N LEU A 98 27.80 -0.36 24.31
CA LEU A 98 27.32 -0.52 25.69
C LEU A 98 26.99 -2.00 25.88
N ASP A 99 27.59 -2.61 26.88
CA ASP A 99 27.32 -4.01 27.27
C ASP A 99 27.53 -4.22 28.78
N ALA A 100 27.46 -5.46 29.25
CA ALA A 100 27.63 -5.80 30.65
C ALA A 100 29.00 -5.42 31.22
N SER A 101 30.04 -5.23 30.39
CA SER A 101 31.38 -4.79 30.82
C SER A 101 31.49 -3.27 30.96
N GLY A 102 30.52 -2.51 30.47
CA GLY A 102 30.47 -1.06 30.54
C GLY A 102 30.35 -0.36 29.21
N VAL A 103 30.94 0.83 29.07
CA VAL A 103 30.94 1.69 27.90
C VAL A 103 32.29 1.68 27.21
N THR A 104 32.34 1.26 25.97
CA THR A 104 33.55 1.29 25.14
C THR A 104 33.38 2.35 24.04
N LEU A 105 34.33 3.30 23.98
CA LEU A 105 34.47 4.27 22.90
C LEU A 105 35.79 3.99 22.18
N SER A 106 35.75 3.81 20.86
CA SER A 106 36.94 3.53 20.06
C SER A 106 36.88 4.32 18.75
N GLY A 107 38.00 4.95 18.40
CA GLY A 107 38.15 5.72 17.16
C GLY A 107 39.56 6.33 17.12
N ALA A 108 39.94 6.91 15.98
CA ALA A 108 41.25 7.58 15.83
C ALA A 108 41.41 8.74 16.81
N ASN A 109 40.32 9.45 17.11
CA ASN A 109 40.28 10.49 18.13
C ASN A 109 38.95 10.41 18.89
N VAL A 110 38.98 10.49 20.20
CA VAL A 110 37.82 10.63 21.08
C VAL A 110 37.80 12.05 21.64
N ARG A 111 36.79 12.83 21.30
CA ARG A 111 36.61 14.20 21.79
C ARG A 111 35.45 14.24 22.76
N VAL A 112 35.69 14.72 23.97
CA VAL A 112 34.69 14.89 25.02
C VAL A 112 34.64 16.37 25.38
N ASN A 113 33.47 16.98 25.23
CA ASN A 113 33.21 18.40 25.53
C ASN A 113 34.18 19.39 24.83
N SER A 114 34.61 19.04 23.62
CA SER A 114 35.59 19.85 22.85
C SER A 114 34.98 20.68 21.74
N GLY A 115 33.64 20.79 21.69
CA GLY A 115 32.88 21.42 20.60
C GLY A 115 32.77 20.50 19.38
N GLY A 116 32.12 20.96 18.34
CA GLY A 116 31.83 20.23 17.09
C GLY A 116 30.47 20.59 16.53
N SER A 117 30.16 20.05 15.34
CA SER A 117 28.84 20.17 14.72
C SER A 117 28.22 18.79 14.55
N PRO A 118 26.95 18.60 14.94
CA PRO A 118 26.24 17.35 14.65
C PRO A 118 26.01 17.19 13.14
N GLY A 119 25.86 15.97 12.69
CA GLY A 119 25.32 15.68 11.38
C GLY A 119 23.85 16.08 11.27
N SER A 120 23.36 16.20 10.06
CA SER A 120 21.96 16.45 9.75
C SER A 120 21.44 15.38 8.79
N GLY A 121 20.14 15.11 8.84
CA GLY A 121 19.46 14.20 7.93
C GLY A 121 18.42 14.94 7.08
N SER A 122 17.91 14.27 6.03
CA SER A 122 16.98 14.87 5.07
C SER A 122 15.53 14.89 5.55
N GLY A 123 15.17 14.09 6.55
CA GLY A 123 13.81 13.97 7.06
C GLY A 123 12.87 13.19 6.15
N ALA A 124 11.66 12.93 6.65
CA ALA A 124 10.63 12.21 5.93
C ALA A 124 9.66 13.17 5.21
N ALA A 125 9.36 12.90 3.94
CA ALA A 125 8.42 13.67 3.14
C ALA A 125 7.50 12.73 2.31
N PRO A 126 6.63 11.95 2.96
CA PRO A 126 5.76 11.02 2.26
C PRO A 126 4.72 11.76 1.44
N LEU A 127 4.42 11.22 0.25
CA LEU A 127 3.31 11.66 -0.58
C LEU A 127 2.00 11.04 -0.08
N LEU A 128 0.92 11.78 -0.17
CA LEU A 128 -0.41 11.28 0.15
C LEU A 128 -1.01 10.52 -1.04
N PRO A 129 -1.90 9.54 -0.77
CA PRO A 129 -2.66 8.88 -1.83
C PRO A 129 -3.47 9.86 -2.66
N GLY A 130 -3.59 9.59 -3.96
CA GLY A 130 -4.51 10.33 -4.81
C GLY A 130 -5.97 10.07 -4.42
N PRO A 131 -6.90 11.02 -4.73
CA PRO A 131 -8.32 10.84 -4.43
C PRO A 131 -8.91 9.70 -5.26
N LEU A 132 -9.83 8.96 -4.64
CA LEU A 132 -10.68 8.03 -5.34
C LEU A 132 -11.53 8.80 -6.37
N ARG A 133 -11.52 8.30 -7.60
CA ARG A 133 -12.45 8.76 -8.61
C ARG A 133 -13.69 7.87 -8.54
N GLN A 134 -14.86 8.50 -8.59
CA GLN A 134 -16.09 7.76 -8.79
C GLN A 134 -16.02 7.09 -10.17
N ALA A 135 -16.34 5.80 -10.25
CA ALA A 135 -16.49 5.14 -11.53
C ALA A 135 -17.53 5.89 -12.36
N ASP A 136 -17.30 6.06 -13.65
CA ASP A 136 -18.33 6.55 -14.55
C ASP A 136 -19.55 5.65 -14.35
N SER A 137 -20.73 6.28 -14.14
CA SER A 137 -21.96 5.51 -14.05
C SER A 137 -22.08 4.68 -15.32
N ASP A 138 -22.19 3.37 -15.18
CA ASP A 138 -22.48 2.50 -16.30
C ASP A 138 -23.71 3.08 -17.01
N LYS A 139 -23.53 3.49 -18.26
CA LYS A 139 -24.66 3.82 -19.09
C LYS A 139 -25.46 2.55 -19.21
N ALA A 140 -26.65 2.53 -18.63
CA ALA A 140 -27.57 1.43 -18.84
C ALA A 140 -27.59 1.14 -20.35
N GLY A 141 -27.34 -0.11 -20.73
CA GLY A 141 -27.37 -0.52 -22.13
C GLY A 141 -28.66 0.01 -22.79
N ALA A 142 -28.59 0.39 -24.03
CA ALA A 142 -29.76 0.88 -24.75
C ALA A 142 -30.90 -0.13 -24.57
N LEU A 143 -32.07 0.37 -24.14
CA LEU A 143 -33.25 -0.48 -24.02
C LEU A 143 -33.53 -1.13 -25.38
N LEU A 144 -33.81 -2.41 -25.36
CA LEU A 144 -34.17 -3.15 -26.58
C LEU A 144 -35.40 -2.46 -27.24
N THR A 145 -35.27 -2.20 -28.51
CA THR A 145 -36.40 -1.69 -29.29
C THR A 145 -37.51 -2.74 -29.37
N PRO A 146 -38.77 -2.35 -29.60
CA PRO A 146 -39.86 -3.31 -29.79
C PRO A 146 -39.59 -4.34 -30.91
N ALA A 147 -38.87 -3.92 -31.96
CA ALA A 147 -38.42 -4.83 -33.04
C ALA A 147 -37.46 -5.90 -32.53
N GLN A 148 -36.44 -5.50 -31.76
CA GLN A 148 -35.47 -6.42 -31.13
C GLN A 148 -36.16 -7.37 -30.14
N ILE A 149 -37.12 -6.90 -29.36
CA ILE A 149 -37.93 -7.73 -28.45
C ILE A 149 -38.73 -8.78 -29.26
N ASN A 150 -39.31 -8.39 -30.37
CA ASN A 150 -40.06 -9.31 -31.24
C ASN A 150 -39.19 -10.36 -31.92
N THR A 151 -37.98 -10.02 -32.34
CA THR A 151 -37.01 -11.02 -32.87
C THR A 151 -36.58 -12.04 -31.81
N LEU A 152 -36.32 -11.57 -30.60
CA LEU A 152 -36.04 -12.43 -29.46
C LEU A 152 -37.20 -13.41 -29.15
N LYS A 153 -38.45 -12.91 -29.14
CA LYS A 153 -39.64 -13.74 -28.91
C LYS A 153 -39.86 -14.79 -29.99
N ARG A 154 -39.42 -14.53 -31.22
CA ARG A 154 -39.53 -15.44 -32.37
C ARG A 154 -38.33 -16.34 -32.55
N ASN A 155 -37.34 -16.25 -31.65
CA ASN A 155 -36.07 -17.00 -31.75
C ASN A 155 -35.34 -16.76 -33.08
N ALA A 156 -35.49 -15.58 -33.65
CA ALA A 156 -34.82 -15.15 -34.87
C ALA A 156 -33.45 -14.55 -34.56
N PRO A 157 -32.48 -14.51 -35.50
CA PRO A 157 -31.17 -13.91 -35.29
C PRO A 157 -31.29 -12.46 -34.81
N PHE A 158 -30.59 -12.14 -33.71
CA PHE A 158 -30.53 -10.79 -33.14
C PHE A 158 -29.60 -9.91 -33.96
N CYS A 159 -30.05 -8.74 -34.37
CA CYS A 159 -29.25 -7.75 -35.08
C CYS A 159 -29.13 -6.48 -34.23
N GLU A 160 -27.93 -6.14 -33.77
CA GLU A 160 -27.67 -4.93 -33.00
C GLU A 160 -27.78 -3.64 -33.82
N GLU A 161 -27.61 -3.73 -35.15
CA GLU A 161 -27.59 -2.57 -36.07
C GLU A 161 -28.91 -2.30 -36.78
N CYS A 162 -29.99 -3.06 -36.48
CA CYS A 162 -31.26 -2.90 -37.15
C CYS A 162 -32.06 -1.62 -36.72
N GLU A 163 -31.48 -0.43 -36.89
CA GLU A 163 -32.24 0.83 -36.81
C GLU A 163 -33.26 0.98 -37.97
N LYS A 164 -33.17 0.14 -39.00
CA LYS A 164 -34.03 0.22 -40.18
C LYS A 164 -35.32 -0.60 -40.13
N CYS A 165 -35.50 -1.41 -39.11
CA CYS A 165 -36.74 -2.18 -38.92
C CYS A 165 -37.77 -1.36 -38.19
N LYS A 166 -38.39 -0.39 -38.85
CA LYS A 166 -39.41 0.49 -38.27
C LYS A 166 -40.72 -0.19 -37.93
N ASP A 167 -41.07 -1.31 -38.56
CA ASP A 167 -42.38 -1.94 -38.45
C ASP A 167 -42.38 -3.44 -38.12
N GLY A 168 -41.27 -3.96 -37.51
CA GLY A 168 -41.26 -5.35 -37.02
C GLY A 168 -40.99 -6.40 -38.07
N ALA A 169 -40.68 -6.06 -39.30
CA ALA A 169 -40.22 -6.94 -40.34
C ALA A 169 -38.86 -6.46 -40.82
N CYS A 170 -37.81 -7.30 -40.60
CA CYS A 170 -36.54 -7.13 -41.27
C CYS A 170 -36.59 -7.93 -42.58
N ASP A 171 -36.57 -7.28 -43.72
CA ASP A 171 -36.24 -7.94 -44.98
C ASP A 171 -34.77 -8.28 -44.97
N LEU A 172 -34.46 -9.61 -44.97
CA LEU A 172 -33.15 -10.16 -45.10
C LEU A 172 -32.72 -10.14 -46.55
#